data_4c2c8d8f1413e7673703fdaab95515da
#
_entry.id   4c2c8d8f1413e7673703fdaab95515da
#
_cell.length_a   1.000
_cell.length_b   1.000
_cell.length_c   1.000
_cell.angle_alpha   90.00
_cell.angle_beta   90.00
_cell.angle_gamma   90.00
#
_symmetry.space_group_name_H-M   'P 1'
#
loop_
_entity.id
_entity.type
_entity.pdbx_description
1 polymer ?
#
loop_
_entity_poly.entity_id
_entity_poly.type
_entity_poly.pdbx_seq_one_letter_code
_entity_poly.pdbx_strand_id
1 'polypeptide(L)'
;MSIRLAICDDCKHFINTMRLEIMDQENIELVGECNLAVDCIPMLSQSNPDVLLLDIQMETASAGIDILPKIKALFPNLKVIMITVSEIEADIFNAITNGADNYVLKSMPNLEILKKIVETNNNQHTIDNAIFQKYLSQSKIKSDDYNSLLFLVSIILKLTKSELEILKMLCAGKTYTQIANERFTSESTVRTIVSHITKKFEVDNINTLIQHINNFDLFNKFDRII
;
A
#
# COMPACT_ATOMS: atom_id res chain seq x y z
N MET A 1 -22.61 -6.05 -3.37
CA MET A 1 -22.44 -4.73 -4.05
C MET A 1 -21.21 -4.85 -4.92
N SER A 2 -21.28 -4.36 -6.15
CA SER A 2 -20.15 -4.32 -7.08
C SER A 2 -19.19 -3.21 -6.68
N ILE A 3 -17.88 -3.43 -6.81
CA ILE A 3 -16.83 -2.45 -6.58
C ILE A 3 -16.83 -1.47 -7.75
N ARG A 4 -16.99 -0.20 -7.49
CA ARG A 4 -16.97 0.86 -8.50
C ARG A 4 -15.52 1.25 -8.78
N LEU A 5 -15.02 0.86 -9.94
CA LEU A 5 -13.64 1.08 -10.35
C LEU A 5 -13.55 2.26 -11.32
N ALA A 6 -12.56 3.13 -11.10
CA ALA A 6 -12.12 4.11 -12.09
C ALA A 6 -10.67 3.81 -12.54
N ILE A 7 -10.31 4.19 -13.77
CA ILE A 7 -8.97 4.01 -14.33
C ILE A 7 -8.49 5.34 -14.93
N CYS A 8 -7.30 5.77 -14.54
CA CYS A 8 -6.61 6.90 -15.14
C CYS A 8 -5.25 6.43 -15.67
N ASP A 9 -5.09 6.39 -17.01
CA ASP A 9 -3.93 5.80 -17.69
C ASP A 9 -3.86 6.34 -19.12
N ASP A 10 -2.70 6.81 -19.58
CA ASP A 10 -2.54 7.33 -20.95
C ASP A 10 -2.51 6.23 -22.02
N CYS A 11 -2.25 4.99 -21.61
CA CYS A 11 -2.26 3.81 -22.45
C CYS A 11 -3.68 3.30 -22.71
N LYS A 12 -4.31 3.77 -23.80
CA LYS A 12 -5.66 3.29 -24.19
C LYS A 12 -5.75 1.77 -24.37
N HIS A 13 -4.65 1.12 -24.73
CA HIS A 13 -4.64 -0.34 -24.86
C HIS A 13 -4.83 -1.00 -23.50
N PHE A 14 -4.16 -0.52 -22.44
CA PHE A 14 -4.33 -1.02 -21.08
C PHE A 14 -5.77 -0.83 -20.59
N ILE A 15 -6.34 0.39 -20.73
CA ILE A 15 -7.74 0.65 -20.35
C ILE A 15 -8.71 -0.30 -21.05
N ASN A 16 -8.54 -0.49 -22.39
CA ASN A 16 -9.40 -1.38 -23.16
C ASN A 16 -9.28 -2.84 -22.70
N THR A 17 -8.06 -3.30 -22.40
CA THR A 17 -7.82 -4.65 -21.90
C THR A 17 -8.49 -4.85 -20.55
N MET A 18 -8.29 -3.93 -19.61
CA MET A 18 -8.94 -3.99 -18.29
C MET A 18 -10.46 -3.93 -18.39
N ARG A 19 -11.01 -3.13 -19.30
CA ARG A 19 -12.46 -3.07 -19.54
C ARG A 19 -13.02 -4.44 -19.98
N LEU A 20 -12.34 -5.14 -20.89
CA LEU A 20 -12.76 -6.47 -21.32
C LEU A 20 -12.71 -7.49 -20.17
N GLU A 21 -11.65 -7.49 -19.39
CA GLU A 21 -11.52 -8.38 -18.23
C GLU A 21 -12.59 -8.11 -17.16
N ILE A 22 -12.94 -6.84 -16.94
CA ILE A 22 -13.98 -6.44 -15.98
C ILE A 22 -15.38 -6.87 -16.45
N MET A 23 -15.66 -6.88 -17.75
CA MET A 23 -16.96 -7.31 -18.26
C MET A 23 -17.33 -8.74 -17.86
N ASP A 24 -16.34 -9.60 -17.63
CA ASP A 24 -16.52 -10.97 -17.17
C ASP A 24 -16.61 -11.09 -15.63
N GLN A 25 -16.56 -9.98 -14.88
CA GLN A 25 -16.60 -9.96 -13.42
C GLN A 25 -17.95 -9.45 -12.91
N GLU A 26 -18.64 -10.25 -12.08
CA GLU A 26 -19.90 -9.83 -11.46
C GLU A 26 -19.72 -8.82 -10.31
N ASN A 27 -18.52 -8.72 -9.76
CA ASN A 27 -18.24 -7.97 -8.53
C ASN A 27 -17.45 -6.67 -8.75
N ILE A 28 -17.12 -6.30 -9.99
CA ILE A 28 -16.41 -5.04 -10.34
C ILE A 28 -17.15 -4.36 -11.49
N GLU A 29 -17.32 -3.04 -11.39
CA GLU A 29 -17.95 -2.22 -12.43
C GLU A 29 -17.02 -1.05 -12.77
N LEU A 30 -16.66 -0.89 -14.06
CA LEU A 30 -15.91 0.26 -14.53
C LEU A 30 -16.85 1.48 -14.66
N VAL A 31 -16.69 2.47 -13.77
CA VAL A 31 -17.58 3.63 -13.67
C VAL A 31 -16.97 4.93 -14.20
N GLY A 32 -15.66 4.96 -14.44
CA GLY A 32 -14.98 6.15 -14.96
C GLY A 32 -13.62 5.82 -15.56
N GLU A 33 -13.22 6.61 -16.54
CA GLU A 33 -11.91 6.50 -17.18
C GLU A 33 -11.42 7.85 -17.67
N CYS A 34 -10.11 8.09 -17.61
CA CYS A 34 -9.46 9.25 -18.20
C CYS A 34 -8.03 8.91 -18.65
N ASN A 35 -7.47 9.75 -19.53
CA ASN A 35 -6.16 9.51 -20.11
C ASN A 35 -5.12 10.57 -19.70
N LEU A 36 -5.53 11.58 -18.95
CA LEU A 36 -4.66 12.67 -18.49
C LEU A 36 -4.91 12.89 -16.98
N ALA A 37 -3.84 13.21 -16.26
CA ALA A 37 -3.95 13.49 -14.82
C ALA A 37 -4.89 14.67 -14.53
N VAL A 38 -4.91 15.69 -15.39
CA VAL A 38 -5.78 16.86 -15.23
C VAL A 38 -7.27 16.51 -15.27
N ASP A 39 -7.66 15.46 -15.98
CA ASP A 39 -9.06 15.02 -16.11
C ASP A 39 -9.47 14.05 -14.98
N CYS A 40 -8.51 13.58 -14.18
CA CYS A 40 -8.77 12.58 -13.14
C CYS A 40 -9.76 13.10 -12.08
N ILE A 41 -9.54 14.30 -11.51
CA ILE A 41 -10.42 14.84 -10.46
C ILE A 41 -11.85 15.12 -10.98
N PRO A 42 -12.07 15.75 -12.15
CA PRO A 42 -13.37 15.87 -12.75
C PRO A 42 -14.08 14.52 -12.96
N MET A 43 -13.37 13.52 -13.48
CA MET A 43 -13.90 12.17 -13.69
C MET A 43 -14.29 11.51 -12.37
N LEU A 44 -13.46 11.58 -11.32
CA LEU A 44 -13.75 11.03 -9.99
C LEU A 44 -14.99 11.68 -9.36
N SER A 45 -15.15 13.00 -9.51
CA SER A 45 -16.31 13.74 -8.99
C SER A 45 -17.63 13.32 -9.64
N GLN A 46 -17.61 12.90 -10.90
CA GLN A 46 -18.80 12.46 -11.65
C GLN A 46 -19.12 10.98 -11.41
N SER A 47 -18.07 10.14 -11.37
CA SER A 47 -18.23 8.68 -11.32
C SER A 47 -18.32 8.13 -9.90
N ASN A 48 -17.83 8.85 -8.89
CA ASN A 48 -17.80 8.47 -7.46
C ASN A 48 -17.38 7.00 -7.25
N PRO A 49 -16.13 6.61 -7.61
CA PRO A 49 -15.65 5.25 -7.49
C PRO A 49 -15.25 4.89 -6.06
N ASP A 50 -15.17 3.58 -5.78
CA ASP A 50 -14.59 3.01 -4.56
C ASP A 50 -13.07 2.86 -4.67
N VAL A 51 -12.60 2.48 -5.87
CA VAL A 51 -11.19 2.24 -6.19
C VAL A 51 -10.79 2.99 -7.45
N LEU A 52 -9.61 3.59 -7.45
CA LEU A 52 -8.94 4.18 -8.61
C LEU A 52 -7.67 3.38 -8.93
N LEU A 53 -7.54 2.89 -10.16
CA LEU A 53 -6.24 2.55 -10.76
C LEU A 53 -5.65 3.83 -11.36
N LEU A 54 -4.47 4.24 -10.90
CA LEU A 54 -3.82 5.48 -11.32
C LEU A 54 -2.42 5.16 -11.85
N ASP A 55 -2.20 5.42 -13.12
CA ASP A 55 -0.86 5.28 -13.70
C ASP A 55 0.08 6.34 -13.12
N ILE A 56 1.31 5.91 -12.86
CA ILE A 56 2.39 6.82 -12.44
C ILE A 56 2.80 7.73 -13.58
N GLN A 57 3.03 7.13 -14.76
CA GLN A 57 3.58 7.81 -15.92
C GLN A 57 2.46 8.04 -16.94
N MET A 58 2.12 9.29 -17.16
CA MET A 58 1.16 9.72 -18.16
C MET A 58 1.78 10.84 -19.00
N GLU A 59 1.20 12.04 -19.02
CA GLU A 59 1.77 13.19 -19.73
C GLU A 59 3.16 13.62 -19.21
N THR A 60 3.53 13.25 -18.00
CA THR A 60 4.87 13.37 -17.42
C THR A 60 5.26 12.06 -16.73
N ALA A 61 6.55 11.90 -16.43
CA ALA A 61 7.08 10.71 -15.75
C ALA A 61 6.53 10.50 -14.32
N SER A 62 5.92 11.52 -13.70
CA SER A 62 5.40 11.49 -12.33
C SER A 62 3.97 12.01 -12.19
N ALA A 63 3.25 12.22 -13.30
CA ALA A 63 1.93 12.87 -13.31
C ALA A 63 0.94 12.25 -12.31
N GLY A 64 0.91 10.90 -12.21
CA GLY A 64 0.06 10.20 -11.25
C GLY A 64 0.49 10.40 -9.80
N ILE A 65 1.79 10.42 -9.52
CA ILE A 65 2.31 10.68 -8.17
C ILE A 65 2.02 12.13 -7.76
N ASP A 66 2.19 13.07 -8.68
CA ASP A 66 2.02 14.51 -8.40
C ASP A 66 0.57 14.89 -8.09
N ILE A 67 -0.41 14.20 -8.71
CA ILE A 67 -1.84 14.45 -8.46
C ILE A 67 -2.38 13.69 -7.24
N LEU A 68 -1.73 12.61 -6.81
CA LEU A 68 -2.21 11.72 -5.76
C LEU A 68 -2.54 12.44 -4.44
N PRO A 69 -1.70 13.34 -3.88
CA PRO A 69 -2.03 14.05 -2.64
C PRO A 69 -3.32 14.86 -2.75
N LYS A 70 -3.56 15.49 -3.90
CA LYS A 70 -4.78 16.25 -4.15
C LYS A 70 -6.00 15.34 -4.25
N ILE A 71 -5.87 14.18 -4.89
CA ILE A 71 -6.94 13.17 -4.94
C ILE A 71 -7.29 12.71 -3.52
N LYS A 72 -6.29 12.34 -2.71
CA LYS A 72 -6.51 11.86 -1.34
C LYS A 72 -7.12 12.93 -0.43
N ALA A 73 -6.78 14.21 -0.63
CA ALA A 73 -7.37 15.33 0.10
C ALA A 73 -8.85 15.55 -0.24
N LEU A 74 -9.22 15.42 -1.52
CA LEU A 74 -10.60 15.62 -2.01
C LEU A 74 -11.50 14.40 -1.81
N PHE A 75 -10.91 13.18 -1.90
CA PHE A 75 -11.63 11.92 -1.82
C PHE A 75 -10.98 11.00 -0.76
N PRO A 76 -11.09 11.30 0.54
CA PRO A 76 -10.35 10.61 1.61
C PRO A 76 -10.71 9.12 1.75
N ASN A 77 -11.89 8.71 1.32
CA ASN A 77 -12.35 7.32 1.36
C ASN A 77 -11.99 6.52 0.11
N LEU A 78 -11.59 7.18 -0.97
CA LEU A 78 -11.22 6.54 -2.23
C LEU A 78 -9.94 5.72 -2.04
N LYS A 79 -9.99 4.46 -2.44
CA LYS A 79 -8.81 3.60 -2.50
C LYS A 79 -8.04 3.87 -3.79
N VAL A 80 -6.76 4.16 -3.68
CA VAL A 80 -5.91 4.44 -4.84
C VAL A 80 -4.83 3.37 -4.97
N ILE A 81 -4.86 2.65 -6.08
CA ILE A 81 -3.85 1.67 -6.47
C ILE A 81 -3.00 2.31 -7.57
N MET A 82 -1.72 2.55 -7.29
CA MET A 82 -0.80 3.02 -8.32
C MET A 82 -0.45 1.87 -9.25
N ILE A 83 -0.40 2.15 -10.56
CA ILE A 83 -0.02 1.17 -11.56
C ILE A 83 1.07 1.73 -12.47
N THR A 84 2.03 0.90 -12.91
CA THR A 84 3.14 1.32 -13.77
C THR A 84 3.78 0.16 -14.50
N VAL A 85 4.51 0.47 -15.57
CA VAL A 85 5.40 -0.48 -16.25
C VAL A 85 6.78 -0.56 -15.59
N SER A 86 7.13 0.42 -14.75
CA SER A 86 8.47 0.58 -14.16
C SER A 86 8.55 -0.02 -12.77
N GLU A 87 9.63 -0.76 -12.49
CA GLU A 87 9.98 -1.28 -11.18
C GLU A 87 10.92 -0.31 -10.41
N ILE A 88 10.86 1.01 -10.70
CA ILE A 88 11.75 1.99 -10.07
C ILE A 88 11.33 2.20 -8.61
N GLU A 89 12.27 1.94 -7.71
CA GLU A 89 12.06 1.99 -6.26
C GLU A 89 11.56 3.35 -5.77
N ALA A 90 12.13 4.43 -6.29
CA ALA A 90 11.75 5.78 -5.92
C ALA A 90 10.27 6.08 -6.23
N ASP A 91 9.72 5.53 -7.31
CA ASP A 91 8.33 5.75 -7.71
C ASP A 91 7.37 5.07 -6.74
N ILE A 92 7.69 3.84 -6.34
CA ILE A 92 6.90 3.10 -5.34
C ILE A 92 6.92 3.83 -4.00
N PHE A 93 8.11 4.25 -3.56
CA PHE A 93 8.28 5.00 -2.32
C PHE A 93 7.46 6.30 -2.34
N ASN A 94 7.59 7.09 -3.43
CA ASN A 94 6.84 8.33 -3.59
C ASN A 94 5.33 8.09 -3.63
N ALA A 95 4.86 7.04 -4.31
CA ALA A 95 3.46 6.67 -4.36
C ALA A 95 2.89 6.42 -2.95
N ILE A 96 3.60 5.62 -2.14
CA ILE A 96 3.17 5.25 -0.80
C ILE A 96 3.18 6.44 0.15
N THR A 97 4.25 7.25 0.14
CA THR A 97 4.36 8.44 1.00
C THR A 97 3.33 9.52 0.66
N ASN A 98 2.85 9.55 -0.59
CA ASN A 98 1.77 10.43 -1.04
C ASN A 98 0.37 9.83 -0.83
N GLY A 99 0.25 8.67 -0.18
CA GLY A 99 -1.02 8.11 0.29
C GLY A 99 -1.65 7.07 -0.63
N ALA A 100 -0.89 6.42 -1.52
CA ALA A 100 -1.39 5.25 -2.26
C ALA A 100 -1.76 4.12 -1.29
N ASP A 101 -2.89 3.47 -1.53
CA ASP A 101 -3.34 2.32 -0.73
C ASP A 101 -2.68 1.02 -1.20
N ASN A 102 -2.27 0.94 -2.48
CA ASN A 102 -1.59 -0.23 -3.04
C ASN A 102 -0.77 0.16 -4.29
N TYR A 103 0.00 -0.80 -4.79
CA TYR A 103 0.85 -0.64 -5.96
C TYR A 103 0.87 -1.94 -6.77
N VAL A 104 0.75 -1.87 -8.09
CA VAL A 104 0.79 -3.01 -9.00
C VAL A 104 1.61 -2.70 -10.26
N LEU A 105 2.20 -3.72 -10.86
CA LEU A 105 2.91 -3.60 -12.14
C LEU A 105 1.96 -3.94 -13.30
N LYS A 106 2.01 -3.20 -14.39
CA LYS A 106 1.27 -3.51 -15.64
C LYS A 106 1.71 -4.85 -16.28
N SER A 107 2.88 -5.39 -15.87
CA SER A 107 3.37 -6.70 -16.29
C SER A 107 2.69 -7.86 -15.55
N MET A 108 1.93 -7.61 -14.49
CA MET A 108 1.16 -8.64 -13.78
C MET A 108 0.02 -9.16 -14.64
N PRO A 109 -0.36 -10.44 -14.51
CA PRO A 109 -1.58 -10.95 -15.14
C PRO A 109 -2.80 -10.13 -14.74
N ASN A 110 -3.69 -9.82 -15.70
CA ASN A 110 -4.87 -8.99 -15.43
C ASN A 110 -5.75 -9.51 -14.30
N LEU A 111 -5.91 -10.83 -14.19
CA LEU A 111 -6.66 -11.47 -13.09
C LEU A 111 -6.04 -11.18 -11.71
N GLU A 112 -4.72 -11.07 -11.63
CA GLU A 112 -4.05 -10.69 -10.38
C GLU A 112 -4.27 -9.21 -10.06
N ILE A 113 -4.29 -8.34 -11.07
CA ILE A 113 -4.65 -6.92 -10.90
C ILE A 113 -6.08 -6.81 -10.36
N LEU A 114 -7.05 -7.55 -10.94
CA LEU A 114 -8.44 -7.58 -10.46
C LEU A 114 -8.53 -8.09 -9.02
N LYS A 115 -7.77 -9.11 -8.67
CA LYS A 115 -7.68 -9.62 -7.28
C LYS A 115 -7.15 -8.53 -6.33
N LYS A 116 -6.11 -7.79 -6.73
CA LYS A 116 -5.58 -6.66 -5.94
C LYS A 116 -6.59 -5.54 -5.73
N ILE A 117 -7.44 -5.25 -6.72
CA ILE A 117 -8.55 -4.30 -6.59
C ILE A 117 -9.50 -4.74 -5.48
N VAL A 118 -9.93 -6.00 -5.50
CA VAL A 118 -10.84 -6.55 -4.48
C VAL A 118 -10.20 -6.55 -3.09
N GLU A 119 -8.94 -6.99 -2.97
CA GLU A 119 -8.18 -6.99 -1.72
C GLU A 119 -8.03 -5.58 -1.13
N THR A 120 -7.70 -4.59 -1.98
CA THR A 120 -7.53 -3.20 -1.55
C THR A 120 -8.86 -2.58 -1.10
N ASN A 121 -9.93 -2.81 -1.83
CA ASN A 121 -11.26 -2.36 -1.45
C ASN A 121 -11.71 -2.92 -0.08
N ASN A 122 -11.38 -4.18 0.20
CA ASN A 122 -11.69 -4.85 1.46
C ASN A 122 -10.70 -4.52 2.61
N ASN A 123 -9.77 -3.57 2.41
CA ASN A 123 -8.67 -3.27 3.33
C ASN A 123 -7.77 -4.48 3.65
N GLN A 124 -7.71 -5.45 2.76
CA GLN A 124 -6.80 -6.60 2.80
C GLN A 124 -5.51 -6.18 2.07
N HIS A 125 -4.67 -5.38 2.71
CA HIS A 125 -3.45 -4.86 2.10
C HIS A 125 -2.42 -5.98 1.98
N THR A 126 -2.14 -6.39 0.76
CA THR A 126 -0.99 -7.23 0.45
C THR A 126 -0.16 -6.54 -0.63
N ILE A 127 0.86 -5.78 -0.21
CA ILE A 127 1.98 -5.54 -1.14
C ILE A 127 2.64 -6.89 -1.37
N ASP A 128 2.83 -7.22 -2.64
CA ASP A 128 3.40 -8.51 -3.02
C ASP A 128 4.79 -8.67 -2.38
N ASN A 129 4.92 -9.64 -1.49
CA ASN A 129 6.19 -9.95 -0.80
C ASN A 129 7.34 -10.15 -1.81
N ALA A 130 7.07 -10.67 -3.01
CA ALA A 130 8.08 -10.87 -4.04
C ALA A 130 8.66 -9.54 -4.56
N ILE A 131 7.84 -8.53 -4.77
CA ILE A 131 8.30 -7.19 -5.16
C ILE A 131 9.14 -6.62 -4.02
N PHE A 132 8.66 -6.69 -2.78
CA PHE A 132 9.36 -6.18 -1.63
C PHE A 132 10.70 -6.90 -1.34
N GLN A 133 10.74 -8.24 -1.41
CA GLN A 133 11.97 -9.03 -1.23
C GLN A 133 12.98 -8.79 -2.36
N LYS A 134 12.52 -8.63 -3.60
CA LYS A 134 13.37 -8.23 -4.73
C LYS A 134 14.03 -6.87 -4.47
N TYR A 135 13.30 -5.95 -3.85
CA TYR A 135 13.79 -4.65 -3.39
C TYR A 135 14.89 -4.76 -2.35
N LEU A 136 14.66 -5.51 -1.28
CA LEU A 136 15.65 -5.73 -0.22
C LEU A 136 16.93 -6.38 -0.74
N SER A 137 16.83 -7.26 -1.75
CA SER A 137 17.99 -7.95 -2.34
C SER A 137 18.78 -7.11 -3.35
N GLN A 138 18.16 -6.14 -4.00
CA GLN A 138 18.78 -5.27 -5.01
C GLN A 138 19.32 -3.95 -4.46
N SER A 139 18.91 -3.54 -3.27
CA SER A 139 19.34 -2.29 -2.64
C SER A 139 20.79 -2.34 -2.16
N LYS A 140 21.76 -2.29 -3.11
CA LYS A 140 23.14 -1.86 -2.85
C LYS A 140 23.24 -0.34 -2.69
N ILE A 141 22.19 0.32 -2.25
CA ILE A 141 22.17 1.78 -2.05
C ILE A 141 22.78 2.09 -0.71
N LYS A 142 23.93 2.77 -0.75
CA LYS A 142 24.67 3.28 0.40
C LYS A 142 23.94 4.49 1.02
N SER A 143 22.83 4.27 1.69
CA SER A 143 22.40 5.17 2.76
C SER A 143 21.50 4.41 3.74
N ASP A 144 21.95 4.32 4.97
CA ASP A 144 21.20 3.72 6.08
C ASP A 144 19.79 4.34 6.24
N ASP A 145 19.62 5.61 5.84
CA ASP A 145 18.35 6.31 5.92
C ASP A 145 17.31 5.84 4.90
N TYR A 146 17.70 5.49 3.68
CA TYR A 146 16.78 5.04 2.65
C TYR A 146 16.25 3.62 2.92
N ASN A 147 17.13 2.68 3.28
CA ASN A 147 16.74 1.32 3.66
C ASN A 147 15.86 1.30 4.92
N SER A 148 16.14 2.18 5.86
CA SER A 148 15.34 2.39 7.06
C SER A 148 13.91 2.83 6.72
N LEU A 149 13.79 3.72 5.75
CA LEU A 149 12.52 4.29 5.33
C LEU A 149 11.68 3.27 4.53
N LEU A 150 12.30 2.51 3.64
CA LEU A 150 11.63 1.40 2.92
C LEU A 150 11.13 0.33 3.89
N PHE A 151 11.94 -0.02 4.89
CA PHE A 151 11.53 -0.98 5.91
C PHE A 151 10.36 -0.46 6.76
N LEU A 152 10.37 0.83 7.11
CA LEU A 152 9.25 1.49 7.81
C LEU A 152 7.97 1.43 6.98
N VAL A 153 8.06 1.75 5.70
CA VAL A 153 6.95 1.66 4.76
C VAL A 153 6.39 0.23 4.71
N SER A 154 7.27 -0.78 4.66
CA SER A 154 6.82 -2.18 4.70
C SER A 154 6.07 -2.53 5.98
N ILE A 155 6.50 -1.99 7.13
CA ILE A 155 5.80 -2.18 8.41
C ILE A 155 4.40 -1.58 8.34
N ILE A 156 4.28 -0.34 7.86
CA ILE A 156 2.99 0.35 7.77
C ILE A 156 2.02 -0.39 6.85
N LEU A 157 2.51 -0.90 5.73
CA LEU A 157 1.68 -1.54 4.71
C LEU A 157 1.29 -2.97 5.04
N LYS A 158 2.15 -3.72 5.72
CA LYS A 158 1.88 -5.12 6.10
C LYS A 158 0.98 -5.23 7.34
N LEU A 159 0.99 -4.22 8.22
CA LEU A 159 0.30 -4.28 9.48
C LEU A 159 -1.01 -3.52 9.47
N THR A 160 -2.03 -4.14 10.07
CA THR A 160 -3.24 -3.43 10.48
C THR A 160 -2.91 -2.40 11.57
N LYS A 161 -3.79 -1.41 11.75
CA LYS A 161 -3.63 -0.41 12.82
C LYS A 161 -3.39 -1.04 14.20
N SER A 162 -4.14 -2.08 14.53
CA SER A 162 -4.00 -2.81 15.82
C SER A 162 -2.66 -3.53 15.95
N GLU A 163 -2.17 -4.18 14.87
CA GLU A 163 -0.88 -4.85 14.85
C GLU A 163 0.27 -3.84 14.95
N LEU A 164 0.17 -2.70 14.27
CA LEU A 164 1.16 -1.62 14.33
C LEU A 164 1.26 -1.02 15.73
N GLU A 165 0.13 -0.77 16.39
CA GLU A 165 0.11 -0.25 17.76
C GLU A 165 0.77 -1.23 18.75
N ILE A 166 0.48 -2.54 18.64
CA ILE A 166 1.14 -3.57 19.47
C ILE A 166 2.65 -3.62 19.18
N LEU A 167 3.06 -3.56 17.91
CA LEU A 167 4.47 -3.54 17.55
C LEU A 167 5.19 -2.32 18.12
N LYS A 168 4.60 -1.12 18.07
CA LYS A 168 5.13 0.10 18.70
C LYS A 168 5.33 -0.09 20.22
N MET A 169 4.34 -0.68 20.89
CA MET A 169 4.43 -0.95 22.34
C MET A 169 5.55 -1.95 22.67
N LEU A 170 5.75 -2.97 21.84
CA LEU A 170 6.85 -3.94 22.00
C LEU A 170 8.22 -3.27 21.78
N CYS A 171 8.35 -2.42 20.76
CA CYS A 171 9.58 -1.66 20.53
C CYS A 171 9.89 -0.69 21.68
N ALA A 172 8.86 -0.17 22.36
CA ALA A 172 9.01 0.61 23.59
C ALA A 172 9.33 -0.25 24.85
N GLY A 173 9.57 -1.56 24.67
CA GLY A 173 9.97 -2.46 25.74
C GLY A 173 8.84 -2.97 26.64
N LYS A 174 7.56 -2.79 26.26
CA LYS A 174 6.42 -3.29 27.04
C LYS A 174 6.31 -4.80 26.94
N THR A 175 5.96 -5.44 28.06
CA THR A 175 5.67 -6.88 28.10
C THR A 175 4.27 -7.19 27.56
N TYR A 176 4.01 -8.42 27.17
CA TYR A 176 2.68 -8.87 26.70
C TYR A 176 1.58 -8.60 27.73
N THR A 177 1.87 -8.78 29.01
CA THR A 177 0.96 -8.49 30.12
C THR A 177 0.63 -7.00 30.22
N GLN A 178 1.64 -6.12 30.09
CA GLN A 178 1.43 -4.66 30.08
C GLN A 178 0.59 -4.21 28.88
N ILE A 179 0.89 -4.74 27.69
CA ILE A 179 0.12 -4.47 26.48
C ILE A 179 -1.33 -4.93 26.63
N ALA A 180 -1.55 -6.14 27.15
CA ALA A 180 -2.88 -6.68 27.38
C ALA A 180 -3.70 -5.77 28.31
N ASN A 181 -3.12 -5.31 29.42
CA ASN A 181 -3.75 -4.41 30.37
C ASN A 181 -4.10 -3.04 29.73
N GLU A 182 -3.16 -2.42 29.00
CA GLU A 182 -3.38 -1.12 28.37
C GLU A 182 -4.43 -1.16 27.23
N ARG A 183 -4.54 -2.30 26.56
CA ARG A 183 -5.51 -2.48 25.49
C ARG A 183 -6.81 -3.15 25.92
N PHE A 184 -6.99 -3.39 27.21
CA PHE A 184 -8.16 -4.05 27.77
C PHE A 184 -8.47 -5.40 27.08
N THR A 185 -7.43 -6.22 26.86
CA THR A 185 -7.51 -7.51 26.18
C THR A 185 -6.78 -8.60 26.98
N SER A 186 -6.81 -9.85 26.49
CA SER A 186 -6.05 -10.94 27.12
C SER A 186 -4.62 -11.03 26.57
N GLU A 187 -3.70 -11.54 27.40
CA GLU A 187 -2.32 -11.81 26.94
C GLU A 187 -2.29 -12.84 25.80
N SER A 188 -3.23 -13.79 25.79
CA SER A 188 -3.38 -14.76 24.69
C SER A 188 -3.71 -14.07 23.36
N THR A 189 -4.57 -13.03 23.39
CA THR A 189 -4.89 -12.22 22.21
C THR A 189 -3.64 -11.48 21.71
N VAL A 190 -2.86 -10.88 22.61
CA VAL A 190 -1.60 -10.22 22.24
C VAL A 190 -0.64 -11.20 21.59
N ARG A 191 -0.48 -12.41 22.14
CA ARG A 191 0.38 -13.47 21.57
C ARG A 191 -0.08 -13.89 20.17
N THR A 192 -1.38 -14.01 19.95
CA THR A 192 -1.94 -14.33 18.63
C THR A 192 -1.60 -13.24 17.63
N ILE A 193 -1.77 -11.96 17.99
CA ILE A 193 -1.44 -10.82 17.12
C ILE A 193 0.06 -10.79 16.82
N VAL A 194 0.92 -11.01 17.81
CA VAL A 194 2.38 -11.09 17.61
C VAL A 194 2.74 -12.24 16.67
N SER A 195 2.09 -13.39 16.78
CA SER A 195 2.28 -14.51 15.85
C SER A 195 1.86 -14.16 14.42
N HIS A 196 0.81 -13.34 14.22
CA HIS A 196 0.44 -12.85 12.89
C HIS A 196 1.49 -11.87 12.36
N ILE A 197 2.01 -10.97 13.18
CA ILE A 197 3.08 -10.05 12.80
C ILE A 197 4.32 -10.83 12.34
N THR A 198 4.81 -11.80 13.13
CA THR A 198 5.99 -12.60 12.78
C THR A 198 5.81 -13.35 11.46
N LYS A 199 4.61 -13.90 11.20
CA LYS A 199 4.29 -14.56 9.93
C LYS A 199 4.31 -13.60 8.75
N LYS A 200 3.78 -12.37 8.90
CA LYS A 200 3.76 -11.34 7.85
C LYS A 200 5.16 -10.87 7.46
N PHE A 201 6.11 -10.90 8.39
CA PHE A 201 7.51 -10.53 8.15
C PHE A 201 8.43 -11.71 7.93
N GLU A 202 7.89 -12.95 7.95
CA GLU A 202 8.65 -14.18 7.75
C GLU A 202 9.87 -14.27 8.69
N VAL A 203 9.70 -13.83 9.94
CA VAL A 203 10.75 -13.88 10.97
C VAL A 203 10.47 -14.99 11.98
N ASP A 204 11.51 -15.64 12.48
CA ASP A 204 11.40 -16.73 13.46
C ASP A 204 10.84 -16.26 14.80
N ASN A 205 11.15 -15.01 15.17
CA ASN A 205 10.64 -14.43 16.40
C ASN A 205 10.51 -12.90 16.30
N ILE A 206 9.66 -12.33 17.16
CA ILE A 206 9.37 -10.90 17.19
C ILE A 206 10.60 -10.04 17.58
N ASN A 207 11.53 -10.59 18.37
CA ASN A 207 12.71 -9.83 18.82
C ASN A 207 13.63 -9.50 17.66
N THR A 208 13.74 -10.37 16.65
CA THR A 208 14.48 -10.08 15.42
C THR A 208 13.91 -8.85 14.72
N LEU A 209 12.58 -8.78 14.58
CA LEU A 209 11.90 -7.62 13.98
C LEU A 209 12.10 -6.35 14.83
N ILE A 210 11.95 -6.45 16.15
CA ILE A 210 12.17 -5.32 17.08
C ILE A 210 13.59 -4.79 17.00
N GLN A 211 14.61 -5.67 16.95
CA GLN A 211 16.00 -5.27 16.79
C GLN A 211 16.23 -4.49 15.49
N HIS A 212 15.68 -4.97 14.37
CA HIS A 212 15.76 -4.25 13.10
C HIS A 212 15.12 -2.86 13.18
N ILE A 213 13.93 -2.77 13.77
CA ILE A 213 13.21 -1.50 13.95
C ILE A 213 14.02 -0.53 14.82
N ASN A 214 14.55 -1.01 15.95
CA ASN A 214 15.29 -0.17 16.90
C ASN A 214 16.66 0.25 16.35
N ASN A 215 17.36 -0.61 15.59
CA ASN A 215 18.64 -0.29 14.97
C ASN A 215 18.53 0.88 13.98
N PHE A 216 17.38 1.06 13.34
CA PHE A 216 17.12 2.15 12.40
C PHE A 216 16.41 3.34 13.02
N ASP A 217 16.07 3.28 14.33
CA ASP A 217 15.32 4.32 15.05
C ASP A 217 14.01 4.74 14.33
N LEU A 218 13.32 3.72 13.75
CA LEU A 218 12.26 3.94 12.78
C LEU A 218 11.07 4.72 13.34
N PHE A 219 10.59 4.37 14.53
CA PHE A 219 9.40 5.02 15.10
C PHE A 219 9.67 6.45 15.55
N ASN A 220 10.88 6.78 16.05
CA ASN A 220 11.24 8.15 16.40
C ASN A 220 11.41 9.04 15.15
N LYS A 221 11.90 8.46 14.05
CA LYS A 221 11.95 9.15 12.74
C LYS A 221 10.54 9.40 12.20
N PHE A 222 9.63 8.44 12.38
CA PHE A 222 8.25 8.51 11.90
C PHE A 222 7.43 9.57 12.65
N ASP A 223 7.53 9.67 13.99
CA ASP A 223 6.79 10.65 14.79
C ASP A 223 7.23 12.11 14.51
N ARG A 224 8.33 12.30 13.76
CA ARG A 224 8.78 13.62 13.28
C ARG A 224 8.26 13.99 11.88
N ILE A 225 7.66 13.02 11.16
CA ILE A 225 7.19 13.19 9.77
C ILE A 225 5.64 13.36 9.72
N ILE A 226 4.94 12.92 10.77
CA ILE A 226 3.50 13.13 10.97
C ILE A 226 3.27 14.30 11.91
#